data_a86fdc9e42cf6eed3b8e69035313cdbe
#
_entry.id   a86fdc9e42cf6eed3b8e69035313cdbe
#
_cell.length_a   1.000
_cell.length_b   1.000
_cell.length_c   1.000
_cell.angle_alpha   90.00
_cell.angle_beta   90.00
_cell.angle_gamma   90.00
#
_symmetry.space_group_name_H-M   'P 1'
#
loop_
_entity.id
_entity.type
_entity.pdbx_description
1 polymer ?
#
loop_
_entity_poly.entity_id
_entity_poly.type
_entity_poly.pdbx_seq_one_letter_code
_entity_poly.pdbx_strand_id
1 'polypeptide(L)' 'MIERIAKSGRLGVVTNHAEMLPYSIELWDSGGQVLERVLARALDAQLARAIFHAARKEHPEGRILLRRGARTVVDSAD' A
#
# COMPACT_ATOMS: atom_id res chain seq x y z
N MET A 1 -10.17 -0.72 27.87
CA MET A 1 -10.58 -0.94 27.56
C MET A 1 -10.89 -1.06 27.16
N ILE A 2 -10.44 -0.64 26.78
CA ILE A 2 -10.78 -0.83 26.26
C ILE A 2 -10.95 -0.85 25.75
N GLU A 3 -10.53 -0.62 25.41
CA GLU A 3 -10.80 -0.89 24.82
C GLU A 3 -11.10 -0.83 24.32
N ARG A 4 -10.64 -0.77 24.36
CA ARG A 4 -11.03 -1.12 23.76
C ARG A 4 -11.53 -1.01 23.20
N ILE A 5 -11.39 -0.74 23.11
CA ILE A 5 -12.01 -0.91 22.54
C ILE A 5 -12.48 -0.93 21.98
N ALA A 6 -12.35 -0.66 22.01
CA ALA A 6 -12.96 -0.81 21.62
C ALA A 6 -13.29 -0.88 21.20
N LYS A 7 -13.05 -0.81 21.23
CA LYS A 7 -13.56 -1.04 20.86
C LYS A 7 -14.04 -1.02 20.39
N SER A 8 -13.97 -0.79 20.46
CA SER A 8 -14.57 -0.85 19.99
C SER A 8 -14.93 -0.84 19.43
N GLY A 9 -14.89 -0.65 19.33
CA GLY A 9 -15.37 -0.58 19.01
C GLY A 9 -15.46 -0.64 18.39
N ARG A 10 -15.22 -0.53 18.47
CA ARG A 10 -15.55 -0.58 17.98
C ARG A 10 -15.46 -0.88 17.19
N LEU A 11 -15.07 -1.08 16.91
CA LEU A 11 -15.13 -1.40 16.14
C LEU A 11 -15.32 -1.55 14.92
N GLY A 12 -15.71 -2.20 14.15
CA GLY A 12 -16.07 -2.30 12.75
C GLY A 12 -15.59 -1.18 11.88
N VAL A 13 -15.31 -0.16 12.48
CA VAL A 13 -14.79 1.04 11.84
C VAL A 13 -13.47 0.77 11.12
N VAL A 14 -12.77 -0.24 11.56
CA VAL A 14 -11.45 -0.54 11.00
C VAL A 14 -11.51 -0.81 9.49
N THR A 15 -12.56 -1.44 9.01
CA THR A 15 -12.67 -1.72 7.58
C THR A 15 -12.70 -0.45 6.74
N ASN A 16 -13.23 0.61 7.29
CA ASN A 16 -13.32 1.87 6.55
C ASN A 16 -11.97 2.51 6.33
N HIS A 17 -11.00 2.21 7.20
CA HIS A 17 -9.67 2.77 7.04
C HIS A 17 -9.02 2.32 5.75
N ALA A 18 -9.16 1.05 5.39
CA ALA A 18 -8.57 0.55 4.16
C ALA A 18 -9.17 1.25 2.94
N GLU A 19 -10.47 1.52 2.99
CA GLU A 19 -11.14 2.19 1.89
C GLU A 19 -10.76 3.64 1.77
N MET A 20 -10.30 4.25 2.87
CA MET A 20 -9.90 5.64 2.88
C MET A 20 -8.45 5.84 2.48
N LEU A 21 -7.73 4.76 2.19
CA LEU A 21 -6.34 4.82 1.76
C LEU A 21 -6.26 4.37 0.31
N PRO A 22 -6.49 5.29 -0.63
CA PRO A 22 -6.67 4.91 -2.03
C PRO A 22 -5.39 4.44 -2.72
N TYR A 23 -4.22 4.79 -2.18
CA TYR A 23 -2.96 4.40 -2.80
C TYR A 23 -2.41 3.14 -2.16
N SER A 24 -1.87 2.24 -2.98
CA SER A 24 -1.19 1.05 -2.49
C SER A 24 0.19 0.98 -3.11
N ILE A 25 1.14 0.53 -2.31
CA ILE A 25 2.51 0.28 -2.76
C ILE A 25 2.69 -1.22 -2.71
N GLU A 26 2.98 -1.84 -3.86
CA GLU A 26 2.89 -3.28 -4.03
C GLU A 26 4.20 -3.85 -4.53
N LEU A 27 4.57 -4.99 -3.97
CA LEU A 27 5.72 -5.74 -4.43
C LEU A 27 5.24 -6.84 -5.38
N TRP A 28 5.76 -6.82 -6.59
CA TRP A 28 5.45 -7.80 -7.63
C TRP A 28 6.71 -8.55 -7.97
N ASP A 29 6.56 -9.69 -8.65
CA ASP A 29 7.72 -10.41 -9.16
C ASP A 29 8.42 -9.55 -10.23
N SER A 30 9.63 -9.92 -10.61
CA SER A 30 10.41 -9.10 -11.53
C SER A 30 9.74 -8.96 -12.90
N GLY A 31 8.93 -9.92 -13.28
CA GLY A 31 8.19 -9.86 -14.53
C GLY A 31 6.91 -9.05 -14.46
N GLY A 32 6.50 -8.67 -13.26
CA GLY A 32 5.29 -7.87 -13.07
C GLY A 32 4.01 -8.64 -13.29
N GLN A 33 4.04 -9.96 -13.13
CA GLN A 33 2.87 -10.79 -13.40
C GLN A 33 2.18 -11.28 -12.14
N VAL A 34 2.91 -11.39 -11.05
CA VAL A 34 2.37 -11.93 -9.80
C VAL A 34 2.56 -10.92 -8.69
N LEU A 35 1.47 -10.52 -8.06
CA LEU A 35 1.52 -9.69 -6.87
C LEU A 35 1.98 -10.55 -5.71
N GLU A 36 3.11 -10.19 -5.11
CA GLU A 36 3.64 -10.94 -3.99
C GLU A 36 3.15 -10.41 -2.65
N ARG A 37 3.06 -9.09 -2.52
CA ARG A 37 2.70 -8.51 -1.22
C ARG A 37 2.31 -7.05 -1.40
N VAL A 38 1.32 -6.62 -0.62
CA VAL A 38 1.05 -5.19 -0.47
C VAL A 38 1.92 -4.70 0.67
N LEU A 39 2.84 -3.78 0.35
CA LEU A 39 3.80 -3.29 1.33
C LEU A 39 3.22 -2.21 2.22
N ALA A 40 2.39 -1.33 1.65
CA ALA A 40 1.84 -0.20 2.39
C ALA A 40 0.66 0.39 1.65
N ARG A 41 -0.11 1.20 2.37
CA ARG A 41 -1.17 2.00 1.78
C ARG A 41 -0.99 3.43 2.24
N ALA A 42 -1.47 4.38 1.45
CA ALA A 42 -1.30 5.79 1.78
C ALA A 42 -2.55 6.57 1.41
N LEU A 43 -2.76 7.65 2.14
CA LEU A 43 -3.91 8.50 1.95
C LEU A 43 -3.75 9.41 0.73
N ASP A 44 -2.55 9.96 0.52
CA ASP A 44 -2.33 10.91 -0.55
C ASP A 44 -1.10 10.53 -1.39
N ALA A 45 -0.99 11.20 -2.54
CA ALA A 45 0.03 10.86 -3.51
C ALA A 45 1.44 11.15 -3.01
N GLN A 46 1.61 12.20 -2.21
CA GLN A 46 2.93 12.58 -1.75
C GLN A 46 3.50 11.55 -0.80
N LEU A 47 2.69 11.11 0.17
CA LEU A 47 3.10 10.04 1.06
C LEU A 47 3.34 8.75 0.31
N ALA A 48 2.46 8.44 -0.65
CA ALA A 48 2.61 7.23 -1.44
C ALA A 48 3.93 7.21 -2.20
N ARG A 49 4.33 8.34 -2.77
CA ARG A 49 5.58 8.41 -3.51
C ARG A 49 6.78 8.24 -2.60
N ALA A 50 6.72 8.80 -1.39
CA ALA A 50 7.81 8.63 -0.43
C ALA A 50 7.97 7.18 -0.04
N ILE A 51 6.86 6.49 0.19
CA ILE A 51 6.87 5.08 0.53
C ILE A 51 7.38 4.25 -0.66
N PHE A 52 6.94 4.60 -1.87
CA PHE A 52 7.39 3.93 -3.09
C PHE A 52 8.92 3.98 -3.21
N HIS A 53 9.51 5.16 -3.00
CA HIS A 53 10.96 5.30 -3.09
C HIS A 53 11.69 4.48 -2.03
N ALA A 54 11.16 4.46 -0.81
CA ALA A 54 11.73 3.65 0.26
C ALA A 54 11.65 2.16 -0.10
N ALA A 55 10.52 1.74 -0.64
CA ALA A 55 10.30 0.34 -1.00
C ALA A 55 11.28 -0.12 -2.09
N ARG A 56 11.55 0.75 -3.05
CA ARG A 56 12.52 0.42 -4.11
C ARG A 56 13.89 0.10 -3.54
N LYS A 57 14.29 0.83 -2.52
CA LYS A 57 15.60 0.62 -1.90
C LYS A 57 15.64 -0.69 -1.12
N GLU A 58 14.50 -1.05 -0.51
CA GLU A 58 14.45 -2.27 0.29
C GLU A 58 14.28 -3.53 -0.53
N HIS A 59 13.75 -3.39 -1.74
CA HIS A 59 13.47 -4.54 -2.61
C HIS A 59 14.04 -4.30 -3.99
N PRO A 60 15.38 -4.23 -4.09
CA PRO A 60 16.00 -3.86 -5.37
C PRO A 60 15.79 -4.89 -6.48
N GLU A 61 15.52 -6.15 -6.12
CA GLU A 61 15.32 -7.19 -7.10
C GLU A 61 13.85 -7.41 -7.46
N GLY A 62 12.96 -6.75 -6.74
CA GLY A 62 11.53 -6.84 -7.01
C GLY A 62 11.07 -5.68 -7.88
N ARG A 63 9.82 -5.78 -8.28
CA ARG A 63 9.18 -4.72 -9.05
C ARG A 63 8.15 -4.05 -8.15
N ILE A 64 8.29 -2.76 -7.95
CA ILE A 64 7.41 -2.02 -7.07
C ILE A 64 6.44 -1.22 -7.90
N LEU A 65 5.16 -1.34 -7.59
CA LEU A 65 4.10 -0.57 -8.23
C LEU A 65 3.43 0.32 -7.20
N LEU A 66 3.26 1.59 -7.56
CA LEU A 66 2.39 2.50 -6.83
C LEU A 66 1.10 2.58 -7.60
N ARG A 67 0.01 2.17 -6.98
CA ARG A 67 -1.28 2.08 -7.66
C ARG A 67 -2.33 2.87 -6.91
N ARG A 68 -3.30 3.36 -7.67
CA ARG A 68 -4.51 3.94 -7.12
C ARG A 68 -5.66 3.14 -7.67
N GLY A 69 -6.25 2.27 -6.82
CA GLY A 69 -7.23 1.32 -7.28
C GLY A 69 -6.61 0.40 -8.32
N ALA A 70 -7.23 0.27 -9.47
CA ALA A 70 -6.73 -0.58 -10.55
C ALA A 70 -5.70 0.13 -11.44
N ARG A 71 -5.44 1.42 -11.16
CA ARG A 71 -4.58 2.22 -12.04
C ARG A 71 -3.17 2.27 -11.48
N THR A 72 -2.19 1.95 -12.33
CA THR A 72 -0.78 2.08 -11.96
C THR A 72 -0.35 3.53 -12.16
N VAL A 73 0.18 4.12 -11.11
CA VAL A 73 0.66 5.50 -11.13
C VAL A 73 2.15 5.55 -11.42
N VAL A 74 2.92 4.70 -10.75
CA VAL A 74 4.37 4.61 -10.96
C VAL A 74 4.78 3.16 -10.92
N ASP A 75 5.74 2.80 -11.77
CA ASP A 75 6.24 1.44 -11.88
C ASP A 75 7.76 1.53 -11.84
N SER A 76 8.38 0.77 -10.93
CA SER A 76 9.83 0.84 -10.76
C SER A 76 10.60 0.30 -11.97
N ALA A 77 9.93 -0.41 -12.87
CA ALA A 77 10.57 -0.94 -14.08
C ALA A 77 10.65 0.10 -15.20
N ASP A 78 9.96 1.23 -15.05
CA ASP A 78 9.96 2.28 -16.08
C ASP A 78 11.13 3.21 -15.96
#